data_5e334b7e1181a020fb278e3ff3b6de17
#
_entry.id   5e334b7e1181a020fb278e3ff3b6de17
#
_cell.length_a   1.000
_cell.length_b   1.000
_cell.length_c   1.000
_cell.angle_alpha   90.00
_cell.angle_beta   90.00
_cell.angle_gamma   90.00
#
_symmetry.space_group_name_H-M   'P 1'
#
loop_
_entity.id
_entity.type
_entity.pdbx_description
1 polymer ?
#
loop_
_entity_poly.entity_id
_entity_poly.type
_entity_poly.pdbx_seq_one_letter_code
_entity_poly.pdbx_strand_id
1 'polypeptide(L)'
;NIIKEKKASELFNLLESQGKIEVLSECAQFLDKRAYITIDTNGNLKRKKGSIALPIIAFLNDNNLFVEELLYSCDIKERQNLDKIERYSSLDIEKVKTNYIKTLFNGNLEFAKRYGKELFLRDRKEFFKISSNFALIGTNNIKPLMVLALNKLMSEYNENIFYIFIQYMVKFRDNT
;
A
#
# COMPACT_ATOMS: atom_id res chain seq x y z
N ASN A 1 5.08 15.16 -15.64
CA ASN A 1 6.27 14.30 -15.75
C ASN A 1 7.27 14.40 -14.58
N ILE A 2 6.79 14.89 -13.44
CA ILE A 2 7.58 15.15 -12.21
C ILE A 2 8.33 13.89 -11.75
N ILE A 3 7.67 12.73 -11.77
CA ILE A 3 8.26 11.45 -11.36
C ILE A 3 9.34 10.99 -12.35
N LYS A 4 9.10 11.15 -13.66
CA LYS A 4 10.05 10.75 -14.71
C LYS A 4 11.36 11.52 -14.62
N GLU A 5 11.27 12.80 -14.34
CA GLU A 5 12.41 13.72 -14.28
C GLU A 5 12.99 13.82 -12.86
N LYS A 6 12.42 13.08 -11.90
CA LYS A 6 12.81 13.09 -10.48
C LYS A 6 12.91 14.50 -9.88
N LYS A 7 11.97 15.37 -10.24
CA LYS A 7 11.94 16.76 -9.79
C LYS A 7 11.39 16.87 -8.36
N ALA A 8 12.27 16.78 -7.38
CA ALA A 8 11.90 16.83 -5.97
C ALA A 8 11.20 18.14 -5.58
N SER A 9 11.65 19.29 -6.13
CA SER A 9 11.07 20.60 -5.84
C SER A 9 9.63 20.75 -6.35
N GLU A 10 9.33 20.25 -7.55
CA GLU A 10 7.96 20.28 -8.08
C GLU A 10 7.03 19.35 -7.29
N LEU A 11 7.54 18.19 -6.87
CA LEU A 11 6.80 17.26 -6.03
C LEU A 11 6.54 17.85 -4.64
N PHE A 12 7.49 18.60 -4.09
CA PHE A 12 7.33 19.29 -2.82
C PHE A 12 6.23 20.36 -2.89
N ASN A 13 6.20 21.18 -3.96
CA ASN A 13 5.14 22.16 -4.19
C ASN A 13 3.76 21.51 -4.32
N LEU A 14 3.69 20.37 -5.00
CA LEU A 14 2.46 19.57 -5.10
C LEU A 14 2.01 19.07 -3.72
N LEU A 15 2.96 18.62 -2.90
CA LEU A 15 2.70 18.15 -1.55
C LEU A 15 2.12 19.25 -0.64
N GLU A 16 2.65 20.47 -0.75
CA GLU A 16 2.15 21.62 0.00
C GLU A 16 0.75 22.05 -0.45
N SER A 17 0.44 21.93 -1.74
CA SER A 17 -0.85 22.36 -2.31
C SER A 17 -1.97 21.34 -2.14
N GLN A 18 -1.68 20.04 -2.26
CA GLN A 18 -2.69 18.98 -2.30
C GLN A 18 -2.68 18.07 -1.08
N GLY A 19 -1.55 18.01 -0.36
CA GLY A 19 -1.36 17.11 0.77
C GLY A 19 -0.83 15.72 0.41
N LYS A 20 -0.33 15.00 1.41
CA LYS A 20 0.36 13.71 1.24
C LYS A 20 -0.53 12.60 0.69
N ILE A 21 -1.80 12.58 1.07
CA ILE A 21 -2.73 11.53 0.67
C ILE A 21 -3.04 11.63 -0.81
N GLU A 22 -3.32 12.83 -1.31
CA GLU A 22 -3.60 13.05 -2.73
C GLU A 22 -2.39 12.74 -3.59
N VAL A 23 -1.21 13.25 -3.21
CA VAL A 23 0.04 12.98 -3.91
C VAL A 23 0.36 11.49 -3.92
N LEU A 24 0.21 10.79 -2.80
CA LEU A 24 0.42 9.34 -2.73
C LEU A 24 -0.59 8.58 -3.60
N SER A 25 -1.85 9.02 -3.60
CA SER A 25 -2.91 8.44 -4.42
C SER A 25 -2.63 8.56 -5.92
N GLU A 26 -2.22 9.74 -6.38
CA GLU A 26 -1.85 9.97 -7.78
C GLU A 26 -0.63 9.15 -8.21
N CYS A 27 0.34 9.00 -7.31
CA CYS A 27 1.55 8.23 -7.57
C CYS A 27 1.39 6.71 -7.45
N ALA A 28 0.27 6.24 -6.88
CA ALA A 28 0.05 4.82 -6.57
C ALA A 28 0.25 3.88 -7.75
N GLN A 29 -0.15 4.31 -8.95
CA GLN A 29 0.00 3.53 -10.19
C GLN A 29 1.46 3.32 -10.62
N PHE A 30 2.38 4.18 -10.15
CA PHE A 30 3.80 4.14 -10.50
C PHE A 30 4.66 3.51 -9.41
N LEU A 31 4.09 3.15 -8.28
CA LEU A 31 4.84 2.53 -7.19
C LEU A 31 5.35 1.15 -7.59
N ASP A 32 6.66 0.99 -7.59
CA ASP A 32 7.28 -0.31 -7.79
C ASP A 32 7.09 -1.16 -6.54
N LYS A 33 6.36 -2.24 -6.71
CA LYS A 33 5.94 -3.14 -5.62
C LYS A 33 6.81 -4.38 -5.50
N ARG A 34 7.88 -4.46 -6.29
CA ARG A 34 8.77 -5.62 -6.33
C ARG A 34 10.02 -5.37 -5.52
N ALA A 35 10.37 -6.34 -4.69
CA ALA A 35 11.71 -6.45 -4.17
C ALA A 35 12.50 -7.37 -5.10
N TYR A 36 13.65 -6.96 -5.59
CA TYR A 36 14.51 -7.79 -6.41
C TYR A 36 15.99 -7.58 -6.09
N ILE A 37 16.75 -8.61 -6.40
CA ILE A 37 18.21 -8.60 -6.33
C ILE A 37 18.70 -8.70 -7.75
N THR A 38 19.53 -7.75 -8.17
CA THR A 38 20.27 -7.84 -9.42
C THR A 38 21.77 -7.98 -9.11
N ILE A 39 22.42 -8.83 -9.85
CA ILE A 39 23.89 -8.95 -9.85
C ILE A 39 24.37 -8.30 -11.14
N ASP A 40 25.21 -7.28 -11.03
CA ASP A 40 25.78 -6.65 -12.21
C ASP A 40 26.92 -7.52 -12.82
N THR A 41 27.43 -7.13 -13.97
CA THR A 41 28.50 -7.84 -14.68
C THR A 41 29.80 -7.96 -13.88
N ASN A 42 29.98 -7.14 -12.85
CA ASN A 42 31.12 -7.12 -11.95
C ASN A 42 30.88 -7.93 -10.66
N GLY A 43 29.74 -8.61 -10.56
CA GLY A 43 29.39 -9.40 -9.37
C GLY A 43 28.83 -8.57 -8.20
N ASN A 44 28.56 -7.26 -8.39
CA ASN A 44 28.03 -6.44 -7.32
C ASN A 44 26.53 -6.68 -7.14
N LEU A 45 26.12 -6.86 -5.91
CA LEU A 45 24.73 -7.04 -5.51
C LEU A 45 24.03 -5.68 -5.42
N LYS A 46 23.03 -5.47 -6.29
CA LYS A 46 22.08 -4.37 -6.16
C LYS A 46 20.76 -4.92 -5.64
N ARG A 47 20.38 -4.49 -4.45
CA ARG A 47 19.13 -4.89 -3.81
C ARG A 47 18.15 -3.71 -3.86
N LYS A 48 17.03 -3.88 -4.57
CA LYS A 48 15.90 -2.96 -4.48
C LYS A 48 14.87 -3.56 -3.53
N LYS A 49 14.61 -2.86 -2.43
CA LYS A 49 13.48 -3.17 -1.55
C LYS A 49 12.28 -2.41 -2.08
N GLY A 50 11.12 -3.08 -2.20
CA GLY A 50 9.86 -2.38 -2.44
C GLY A 50 9.58 -1.40 -1.28
N SER A 51 8.94 -0.28 -1.58
CA SER A 51 8.65 0.73 -0.57
C SER A 51 7.50 0.31 0.33
N ILE A 52 7.82 -0.43 1.38
CA ILE A 52 6.88 -0.75 2.46
C ILE A 52 6.67 0.46 3.37
N ALA A 53 7.69 1.28 3.49
CA ALA A 53 7.71 2.39 4.44
C ALA A 53 6.83 3.57 4.01
N LEU A 54 6.50 3.70 2.72
CA LEU A 54 5.87 4.89 2.19
C LEU A 54 4.56 5.32 2.90
N PRO A 55 3.58 4.44 3.18
CA PRO A 55 2.41 4.83 3.97
C PRO A 55 2.76 5.21 5.41
N ILE A 56 3.77 4.59 6.01
CA ILE A 56 4.24 4.94 7.35
C ILE A 56 4.89 6.32 7.34
N ILE A 57 5.75 6.59 6.36
CA ILE A 57 6.42 7.87 6.17
C ILE A 57 5.40 8.98 5.87
N ALA A 58 4.34 8.68 5.12
CA ALA A 58 3.25 9.64 4.90
C ALA A 58 2.55 10.07 6.20
N PHE A 59 2.51 9.18 7.19
CA PHE A 59 1.99 9.49 8.52
C PHE A 59 2.95 10.37 9.34
N LEU A 60 4.26 10.27 9.13
CA LEU A 60 5.25 11.11 9.77
C LEU A 60 5.19 12.54 9.23
N ASN A 61 5.47 13.51 10.09
CA ASN A 61 5.43 14.92 9.69
C ASN A 61 6.76 15.38 9.07
N ASP A 62 7.33 14.57 8.19
CA ASP A 62 8.56 14.84 7.46
C ASP A 62 8.30 14.79 5.94
N ASN A 63 8.19 15.97 5.35
CA ASN A 63 7.89 16.11 3.92
C ASN A 63 9.12 15.76 3.04
N ASN A 64 10.33 16.02 3.51
CA ASN A 64 11.55 15.70 2.75
C ASN A 64 11.71 14.20 2.63
N LEU A 65 11.61 13.49 3.76
CA LEU A 65 11.68 12.04 3.78
C LEU A 65 10.57 11.40 2.92
N PHE A 66 9.36 11.97 2.93
CA PHE A 66 8.26 11.48 2.10
C PHE A 66 8.54 11.65 0.61
N VAL A 67 9.05 12.81 0.19
CA VAL A 67 9.40 13.09 -1.21
C VAL A 67 10.54 12.17 -1.69
N GLU A 68 11.58 12.02 -0.89
CA GLU A 68 12.71 11.13 -1.22
C GLU A 68 12.25 9.68 -1.42
N GLU A 69 11.48 9.16 -0.48
CA GLU A 69 10.98 7.78 -0.53
C GLU A 69 9.99 7.57 -1.68
N LEU A 70 9.15 8.56 -1.97
CA LEU A 70 8.22 8.50 -3.09
C LEU A 70 8.96 8.44 -4.43
N LEU A 71 9.96 9.30 -4.64
CA LEU A 71 10.79 9.29 -5.85
C LEU A 71 11.63 8.02 -5.99
N TYR A 72 12.09 7.46 -4.87
CA TYR A 72 12.80 6.19 -4.86
C TYR A 72 11.89 5.03 -5.26
N SER A 73 10.65 5.07 -4.83
CA SER A 73 9.69 3.97 -4.97
C SER A 73 8.92 3.97 -6.27
N CYS A 74 8.88 5.10 -6.98
CA CYS A 74 8.19 5.21 -8.26
C CYS A 74 9.06 4.77 -9.43
N ASP A 75 8.49 3.93 -10.30
CA ASP A 75 9.06 3.57 -11.61
C ASP A 75 7.98 3.71 -12.69
N ILE A 76 8.24 4.58 -13.68
CA ILE A 76 7.29 4.84 -14.78
C ILE A 76 7.09 3.61 -15.68
N LYS A 77 8.11 2.74 -15.77
CA LYS A 77 8.01 1.50 -16.55
C LYS A 77 7.02 0.50 -15.95
N GLU A 78 6.72 0.65 -14.67
CA GLU A 78 5.88 -0.26 -13.89
C GLU A 78 4.43 0.24 -13.72
N ARG A 79 3.98 1.15 -14.60
CA ARG A 79 2.60 1.66 -14.56
C ARG A 79 1.60 0.50 -14.49
N GLN A 80 0.80 0.51 -13.45
CA GLN A 80 -0.20 -0.52 -13.19
C GLN A 80 -1.61 0.05 -13.36
N ASN A 81 -2.48 -0.76 -13.96
CA ASN A 81 -3.91 -0.46 -13.92
C ASN A 81 -4.43 -0.77 -12.51
N LEU A 82 -4.91 0.25 -11.85
CA LEU A 82 -5.62 0.12 -10.59
C LEU A 82 -7.11 0.01 -10.91
N ASP A 83 -7.57 -1.22 -11.15
CA ASP A 83 -8.98 -1.46 -11.45
C ASP A 83 -9.86 -1.09 -10.26
N LYS A 84 -10.82 -0.23 -10.51
CA LYS A 84 -11.81 0.14 -9.50
C LYS A 84 -12.76 -1.01 -9.25
N ILE A 85 -13.06 -1.26 -7.98
CA ILE A 85 -14.06 -2.25 -7.57
C ILE A 85 -15.40 -1.53 -7.48
N GLU A 86 -16.31 -1.81 -8.41
CA GLU A 86 -17.56 -1.09 -8.53
C GLU A 86 -18.74 -1.76 -7.82
N ARG A 87 -18.64 -3.05 -7.51
CA ARG A 87 -19.76 -3.82 -6.96
C ARG A 87 -19.40 -4.54 -5.68
N TYR A 88 -20.33 -4.52 -4.73
CA TYR A 88 -20.29 -5.35 -3.54
C TYR A 88 -20.87 -6.73 -3.82
N SER A 89 -20.48 -7.69 -2.98
CA SER A 89 -21.11 -9.00 -2.99
C SER A 89 -22.52 -8.90 -2.36
N SER A 90 -23.37 -9.88 -2.68
CA SER A 90 -24.67 -10.05 -1.98
C SER A 90 -24.55 -10.84 -0.67
N LEU A 91 -23.32 -11.06 -0.18
CA LEU A 91 -23.05 -11.85 0.99
C LEU A 91 -23.40 -11.11 2.28
N ASP A 92 -23.80 -11.88 3.29
CA ASP A 92 -23.92 -11.36 4.65
C ASP A 92 -22.53 -10.97 5.19
N ILE A 93 -22.50 -10.12 6.20
CA ILE A 93 -21.25 -9.54 6.73
C ILE A 93 -20.30 -10.61 7.29
N GLU A 94 -20.83 -11.68 7.89
CA GLU A 94 -20.00 -12.75 8.47
C GLU A 94 -19.29 -13.55 7.39
N LYS A 95 -19.93 -13.76 6.24
CA LYS A 95 -19.29 -14.38 5.08
C LYS A 95 -18.24 -13.46 4.46
N VAL A 96 -18.49 -12.15 4.39
CA VAL A 96 -17.49 -11.18 3.92
C VAL A 96 -16.26 -11.20 4.83
N LYS A 97 -16.41 -11.17 6.16
CA LYS A 97 -15.32 -11.29 7.13
C LYS A 97 -14.52 -12.57 6.93
N THR A 98 -15.20 -13.71 6.86
CA THR A 98 -14.57 -15.02 6.68
C THR A 98 -13.79 -15.08 5.38
N ASN A 99 -14.36 -14.58 4.29
CA ASN A 99 -13.70 -14.55 2.99
C ASN A 99 -12.52 -13.58 2.97
N TYR A 100 -12.61 -12.43 3.62
CA TYR A 100 -11.50 -11.51 3.76
C TYR A 100 -10.32 -12.16 4.47
N ILE A 101 -10.56 -12.82 5.62
CA ILE A 101 -9.53 -13.57 6.34
C ILE A 101 -8.88 -14.62 5.43
N LYS A 102 -9.68 -15.49 4.79
CA LYS A 102 -9.16 -16.52 3.88
C LYS A 102 -8.29 -15.96 2.78
N THR A 103 -8.67 -14.82 2.19
CA THR A 103 -7.92 -14.22 1.10
C THR A 103 -6.60 -13.59 1.53
N LEU A 104 -6.52 -13.07 2.76
CA LEU A 104 -5.26 -12.61 3.35
C LEU A 104 -4.28 -13.78 3.52
N PHE A 105 -4.72 -14.89 4.12
CA PHE A 105 -3.87 -16.07 4.33
C PHE A 105 -3.46 -16.77 3.05
N ASN A 106 -4.38 -16.88 2.09
CA ASN A 106 -4.10 -17.52 0.79
C ASN A 106 -3.29 -16.64 -0.18
N GLY A 107 -3.03 -15.38 0.16
CA GLY A 107 -2.31 -14.46 -0.69
C GLY A 107 -3.05 -14.06 -1.97
N ASN A 108 -4.39 -14.15 -1.98
CA ASN A 108 -5.21 -13.81 -3.14
C ASN A 108 -5.54 -12.32 -3.14
N LEU A 109 -4.72 -11.54 -3.86
CA LEU A 109 -4.80 -10.08 -3.88
C LEU A 109 -6.15 -9.56 -4.38
N GLU A 110 -6.67 -10.10 -5.49
CA GLU A 110 -7.89 -9.59 -6.12
C GLU A 110 -9.11 -9.76 -5.22
N PHE A 111 -9.26 -10.93 -4.63
CA PHE A 111 -10.37 -11.15 -3.70
C PHE A 111 -10.15 -10.46 -2.35
N ALA A 112 -8.90 -10.32 -1.88
CA ALA A 112 -8.61 -9.54 -0.67
C ALA A 112 -8.99 -8.07 -0.85
N LYS A 113 -8.75 -7.49 -2.03
CA LYS A 113 -9.21 -6.13 -2.38
C LYS A 113 -10.74 -6.05 -2.32
N ARG A 114 -11.44 -6.98 -2.96
CA ARG A 114 -12.91 -6.96 -3.05
C ARG A 114 -13.56 -7.09 -1.67
N TYR A 115 -13.25 -8.15 -0.95
CA TYR A 115 -13.83 -8.38 0.38
C TYR A 115 -13.33 -7.36 1.41
N GLY A 116 -12.07 -6.95 1.32
CA GLY A 116 -11.51 -5.91 2.19
C GLY A 116 -12.19 -4.57 1.99
N LYS A 117 -12.40 -4.12 0.75
CA LYS A 117 -13.15 -2.89 0.44
C LYS A 117 -14.57 -2.96 0.97
N GLU A 118 -15.27 -4.05 0.67
CA GLU A 118 -16.64 -4.24 1.12
C GLU A 118 -16.72 -4.21 2.65
N LEU A 119 -15.81 -4.91 3.33
CA LEU A 119 -15.75 -4.91 4.79
C LEU A 119 -15.41 -3.53 5.36
N PHE A 120 -14.43 -2.83 4.78
CA PHE A 120 -14.08 -1.47 5.21
C PHE A 120 -15.26 -0.51 5.15
N LEU A 121 -16.06 -0.58 4.10
CA LEU A 121 -17.20 0.32 3.89
C LEU A 121 -18.43 -0.08 4.70
N ARG A 122 -18.63 -1.37 4.98
CA ARG A 122 -19.77 -1.87 5.77
C ARG A 122 -19.49 -1.89 7.27
N ASP A 123 -18.26 -2.24 7.66
CA ASP A 123 -17.81 -2.33 9.06
C ASP A 123 -16.31 -2.05 9.17
N ARG A 124 -15.97 -0.77 9.17
CA ARG A 124 -14.59 -0.30 9.26
C ARG A 124 -13.86 -0.83 10.50
N LYS A 125 -14.56 -0.93 11.63
CA LYS A 125 -13.97 -1.40 12.88
C LYS A 125 -13.53 -2.87 12.78
N GLU A 126 -14.37 -3.73 12.23
CA GLU A 126 -14.03 -5.13 12.01
C GLU A 126 -12.94 -5.29 10.94
N PHE A 127 -12.94 -4.47 9.89
CA PHE A 127 -11.85 -4.47 8.92
C PHE A 127 -10.49 -4.24 9.59
N PHE A 128 -10.36 -3.20 10.41
CA PHE A 128 -9.10 -2.92 11.11
C PHE A 128 -8.74 -3.97 12.14
N LYS A 129 -9.71 -4.51 12.86
CA LYS A 129 -9.49 -5.60 13.82
C LYS A 129 -8.94 -6.86 13.14
N ILE A 130 -9.54 -7.29 12.04
CA ILE A 130 -9.06 -8.46 11.26
C ILE A 130 -7.68 -8.20 10.68
N SER A 131 -7.48 -7.02 10.09
CA SER A 131 -6.18 -6.64 9.51
C SER A 131 -5.08 -6.57 10.57
N SER A 132 -5.38 -6.06 11.77
CA SER A 132 -4.44 -6.02 12.89
C SER A 132 -4.08 -7.43 13.38
N ASN A 133 -5.08 -8.28 13.56
CA ASN A 133 -4.86 -9.67 13.98
C ASN A 133 -3.99 -10.42 12.96
N PHE A 134 -4.27 -10.27 11.68
CA PHE A 134 -3.45 -10.86 10.62
C PHE A 134 -2.02 -10.33 10.64
N ALA A 135 -1.84 -9.01 10.83
CA ALA A 135 -0.53 -8.38 10.88
C ALA A 135 0.33 -8.86 12.07
N LEU A 136 -0.32 -9.18 13.19
CA LEU A 136 0.36 -9.62 14.42
C LEU A 136 0.76 -11.11 14.40
N ILE A 137 0.18 -11.92 13.50
CA ILE A 137 0.54 -13.36 13.38
C ILE A 137 1.91 -13.54 12.71
N GLY A 138 2.32 -12.62 11.86
CA GLY A 138 3.60 -12.68 11.17
C GLY A 138 4.76 -12.18 12.01
N THR A 139 5.99 -12.51 11.58
CA THR A 139 7.24 -12.02 12.21
C THR A 139 7.62 -10.61 11.75
N ASN A 140 6.91 -10.06 10.78
CA ASN A 140 7.20 -8.75 10.19
C ASN A 140 6.59 -7.61 11.01
N ASN A 141 7.41 -6.91 11.77
CA ASN A 141 7.00 -5.80 12.61
C ASN A 141 6.47 -4.56 11.83
N ILE A 142 6.62 -4.53 10.52
CA ILE A 142 6.16 -3.42 9.68
C ILE A 142 4.66 -3.52 9.41
N LYS A 143 4.09 -4.72 9.28
CA LYS A 143 2.65 -4.90 9.00
C LYS A 143 1.75 -4.25 10.06
N PRO A 144 1.97 -4.42 11.37
CA PRO A 144 1.17 -3.73 12.39
C PRO A 144 1.25 -2.20 12.28
N LEU A 145 2.44 -1.66 11.99
CA LEU A 145 2.64 -0.23 11.77
C LEU A 145 1.89 0.27 10.53
N MET A 146 1.85 -0.54 9.48
CA MET A 146 1.05 -0.25 8.27
C MET A 146 -0.44 -0.16 8.57
N VAL A 147 -0.98 -1.07 9.36
CA VAL A 147 -2.40 -1.04 9.76
C VAL A 147 -2.71 0.22 10.57
N LEU A 148 -1.83 0.56 11.51
CA LEU A 148 -1.98 1.77 12.32
C LEU A 148 -1.92 3.04 11.45
N ALA A 149 -0.93 3.14 10.56
CA ALA A 149 -0.78 4.26 9.65
C ALA A 149 -2.02 4.42 8.75
N LEU A 150 -2.52 3.32 8.16
CA LEU A 150 -3.71 3.35 7.33
C LEU A 150 -4.94 3.85 8.10
N ASN A 151 -5.13 3.38 9.33
CA ASN A 151 -6.27 3.80 10.15
C ASN A 151 -6.24 5.31 10.44
N LYS A 152 -5.05 5.89 10.55
CA LYS A 152 -4.86 7.33 10.76
C LYS A 152 -4.95 8.15 9.47
N LEU A 153 -4.40 7.64 8.37
CA LEU A 153 -4.39 8.35 7.08
C LEU A 153 -5.74 8.33 6.37
N MET A 154 -6.49 7.23 6.48
CA MET A 154 -7.77 7.08 5.80
C MET A 154 -8.93 7.43 6.74
N SER A 155 -9.18 8.73 6.97
CA SER A 155 -10.45 9.20 7.56
C SER A 155 -11.63 8.83 6.64
N GLU A 156 -11.45 9.01 5.34
CA GLU A 156 -12.34 8.60 4.28
C GLU A 156 -11.72 7.52 3.40
N TYR A 157 -12.57 6.78 2.66
CA TYR A 157 -12.10 5.73 1.76
C TYR A 157 -11.39 6.32 0.54
N ASN A 158 -10.13 5.94 0.35
CA ASN A 158 -9.36 6.22 -0.86
C ASN A 158 -8.92 4.90 -1.51
N GLU A 159 -9.41 4.64 -2.73
CA GLU A 159 -9.18 3.39 -3.46
C GLU A 159 -7.70 3.06 -3.65
N ASN A 160 -6.90 4.06 -4.01
CA ASN A 160 -5.49 3.89 -4.33
C ASN A 160 -4.66 3.58 -3.07
N ILE A 161 -4.93 4.30 -1.99
CA ILE A 161 -4.30 4.06 -0.68
C ILE A 161 -4.68 2.68 -0.15
N PHE A 162 -5.97 2.34 -0.25
CA PHE A 162 -6.47 1.03 0.13
C PHE A 162 -5.80 -0.10 -0.66
N TYR A 163 -5.64 0.09 -1.98
CA TYR A 163 -4.96 -0.88 -2.84
C TYR A 163 -3.51 -1.12 -2.41
N ILE A 164 -2.75 -0.06 -2.17
CA ILE A 164 -1.37 -0.14 -1.67
C ILE A 164 -1.33 -0.97 -0.39
N PHE A 165 -2.20 -0.65 0.57
CA PHE A 165 -2.28 -1.35 1.84
C PHE A 165 -2.57 -2.84 1.68
N ILE A 166 -3.63 -3.20 0.96
CA ILE A 166 -4.00 -4.61 0.74
C ILE A 166 -2.87 -5.38 0.05
N GLN A 167 -2.21 -4.74 -0.91
CA GLN A 167 -1.09 -5.38 -1.59
C GLN A 167 0.05 -5.71 -0.63
N TYR A 168 0.39 -4.81 0.30
CA TYR A 168 1.38 -5.09 1.33
C TYR A 168 0.97 -6.22 2.25
N MET A 169 -0.26 -6.18 2.73
CA MET A 169 -0.78 -7.22 3.61
C MET A 169 -0.71 -8.61 3.00
N VAL A 170 -1.02 -8.70 1.69
CA VAL A 170 -1.16 -9.98 0.97
C VAL A 170 0.16 -10.47 0.37
N LYS A 171 0.94 -9.59 -0.29
CA LYS A 171 2.11 -9.98 -1.08
C LYS A 171 3.42 -9.95 -0.32
N PHE A 172 3.48 -9.17 0.75
CA PHE A 172 4.68 -9.11 1.54
C PHE A 172 4.76 -10.32 2.46
N ARG A 173 5.57 -11.29 2.05
CA ARG A 173 5.87 -12.46 2.87
C ARG A 173 7.06 -12.16 3.76
N ASP A 174 7.00 -12.65 4.98
CA ASP A 174 8.15 -12.70 5.86
C ASP A 174 9.12 -13.73 5.25
N ASN A 175 10.10 -13.25 4.50
CA ASN A 175 11.22 -14.10 4.13
C ASN A 175 12.10 -14.23 5.38
N THR A 176 11.84 -15.26 6.17
CA THR A 176 12.79 -15.82 7.12
C THR A 176 13.88 -16.57 6.39
#